data_96a91603e46b8b63b61a6a2f99ce56a1
#
_entry.id   96a91603e46b8b63b61a6a2f99ce56a1
#
_cell.length_a   1.000
_cell.length_b   1.000
_cell.length_c   1.000
_cell.angle_alpha   90.00
_cell.angle_beta   90.00
_cell.angle_gamma   90.00
#
_symmetry.space_group_name_H-M   'P 1'
#
loop_
_entity.id
_entity.type
_entity.pdbx_description
1 polymer ?
#
loop_
_entity_poly.entity_id
_entity_poly.type
_entity_poly.pdbx_seq_one_letter_code
_entity_poly.pdbx_strand_id
1 'polypeptide(L)'
;MPPLSQALFVQEIERSQPDSKESLWAGTVDLEWTVALVPNGGYVIGLILESCIAHQKSHSPKVVEPVHVSAHFLRPPAPFEVHVKSIKGGSSMNNLQADLIQNEQIMVTAHLIFGVSALVDTESPQETRMKTLVPPSPFARLIPLRTHPSCCPDIALHPSWNFKKHISGKEDPVFKRLNGAENRPSLATRDSNEREPPGLEFGSWLTLEDEVDPLRPSMLPFCADIIKPLPELLPPEVNPFIGKTWYPTLTMTIEFKAPIILESHAERTFGLYAVGRFFQEPLGRHETIIEVWTSPKHEAGKLSDFGNKVWRENQRCLAIATQTALCIPFDAQLKSMRSKV
;
A
#
# COMPACT_ATOMS: atom_id res chain seq x y z
N MET A 1 7.33 -20.45 8.41
CA MET A 1 6.31 -19.45 8.05
C MET A 1 6.95 -18.54 7.04
N PRO A 2 6.37 -18.36 5.87
CA PRO A 2 7.06 -17.64 4.82
C PRO A 2 7.00 -16.13 5.04
N PRO A 3 8.11 -15.39 4.80
CA PRO A 3 8.10 -13.95 4.67
C PRO A 3 7.21 -13.50 3.50
N LEU A 4 6.88 -12.21 3.42
CA LEU A 4 6.00 -11.68 2.37
C LEU A 4 6.52 -11.99 0.97
N SER A 5 7.84 -11.91 0.76
CA SER A 5 8.48 -12.24 -0.51
C SER A 5 8.18 -13.65 -1.02
N GLN A 6 8.11 -14.61 -0.10
CA GLN A 6 7.77 -16.01 -0.41
C GLN A 6 6.25 -16.21 -0.50
N ALA A 7 5.48 -15.53 0.37
CA ALA A 7 4.01 -15.61 0.34
C ALA A 7 3.41 -15.02 -0.95
N LEU A 8 4.12 -14.13 -1.63
CA LEU A 8 3.74 -13.58 -2.94
C LEU A 8 4.09 -14.49 -4.12
N PHE A 9 4.56 -15.72 -3.87
CA PHE A 9 4.92 -16.64 -4.93
C PHE A 9 3.72 -17.08 -5.76
N VAL A 10 3.86 -17.01 -7.09
CA VAL A 10 2.91 -17.51 -8.09
C VAL A 10 3.64 -18.38 -9.10
N GLN A 11 2.97 -19.37 -9.65
CA GLN A 11 3.53 -20.29 -10.63
C GLN A 11 2.73 -20.24 -11.92
N GLU A 12 3.41 -20.17 -13.06
CA GLU A 12 2.76 -20.30 -14.36
C GLU A 12 2.21 -21.71 -14.54
N ILE A 13 0.90 -21.84 -14.82
CA ILE A 13 0.23 -23.16 -14.99
C ILE A 13 0.40 -23.66 -16.42
N GLU A 14 0.16 -22.76 -17.39
CA GLU A 14 0.33 -23.04 -18.80
C GLU A 14 1.37 -22.08 -19.36
N ARG A 15 2.39 -22.64 -19.99
CA ARG A 15 3.39 -21.84 -20.69
C ARG A 15 2.71 -21.20 -21.89
N SER A 16 2.43 -19.93 -21.78
CA SER A 16 1.90 -19.18 -22.91
C SER A 16 2.82 -19.36 -24.11
N GLN A 17 2.25 -19.57 -25.28
CA GLN A 17 3.05 -19.52 -26.53
C GLN A 17 3.69 -18.11 -26.60
N PRO A 18 4.90 -17.98 -27.17
CA PRO A 18 5.62 -16.71 -27.23
C PRO A 18 4.81 -15.55 -27.80
N ASP A 19 3.85 -15.83 -28.66
CA ASP A 19 2.95 -14.86 -29.29
C ASP A 19 1.60 -14.70 -28.58
N SER A 20 1.37 -15.44 -27.49
CA SER A 20 0.12 -15.34 -26.72
C SER A 20 0.06 -13.99 -25.99
N LYS A 21 -1.10 -13.35 -26.04
CA LYS A 21 -1.41 -12.16 -25.25
C LYS A 21 -1.93 -12.48 -23.86
N GLU A 22 -2.03 -13.75 -23.52
CA GLU A 22 -2.62 -14.23 -22.27
C GLU A 22 -1.66 -15.21 -21.58
N SER A 23 -1.66 -15.21 -20.26
CA SER A 23 -0.96 -16.19 -19.42
C SER A 23 -1.79 -16.53 -18.19
N LEU A 24 -1.58 -17.74 -17.66
CA LEU A 24 -2.31 -18.28 -16.54
C LEU A 24 -1.35 -18.64 -15.41
N TRP A 25 -1.63 -18.12 -14.23
CA TRP A 25 -0.82 -18.28 -13.02
C TRP A 25 -1.64 -18.88 -11.90
N ALA A 26 -1.05 -19.72 -11.07
CA ALA A 26 -1.68 -20.24 -9.86
C ALA A 26 -0.93 -19.81 -8.61
N GLY A 27 -1.65 -19.71 -7.52
CA GLY A 27 -1.12 -19.46 -6.21
C GLY A 27 -2.07 -19.90 -5.10
N THR A 28 -1.56 -19.86 -3.89
CA THR A 28 -2.35 -20.13 -2.69
C THR A 28 -2.19 -18.95 -1.75
N VAL A 29 -3.30 -18.45 -1.24
CA VAL A 29 -3.27 -17.41 -0.20
C VAL A 29 -2.68 -18.01 1.08
N ASP A 30 -1.62 -17.42 1.58
CA ASP A 30 -1.07 -17.78 2.87
C ASP A 30 -1.93 -17.15 3.98
N LEU A 31 -2.41 -17.98 4.89
CA LEU A 31 -3.32 -17.61 5.97
C LEU A 31 -2.67 -16.68 7.01
N GLU A 32 -1.36 -16.56 7.01
CA GLU A 32 -0.66 -15.61 7.87
C GLU A 32 -0.77 -14.17 7.38
N TRP A 33 -0.96 -13.97 6.07
CA TRP A 33 -1.11 -12.64 5.45
C TRP A 33 -2.59 -12.22 5.35
N THR A 34 -3.36 -12.56 6.40
CA THR A 34 -4.80 -12.27 6.50
C THR A 34 -5.12 -11.32 7.65
N VAL A 35 -6.23 -10.63 7.53
CA VAL A 35 -6.91 -9.91 8.62
C VAL A 35 -8.05 -10.79 9.10
N ALA A 36 -7.92 -11.38 10.30
CA ALA A 36 -8.77 -12.46 10.78
C ALA A 36 -8.80 -13.65 9.77
N LEU A 37 -9.89 -13.85 9.05
CA LEU A 37 -10.06 -14.93 8.06
C LEU A 37 -10.01 -14.46 6.61
N VAL A 38 -9.78 -13.17 6.38
CA VAL A 38 -9.82 -12.57 5.03
C VAL A 38 -8.42 -12.12 4.63
N PRO A 39 -7.93 -12.49 3.45
CA PRO A 39 -6.65 -12.01 2.94
C PRO A 39 -6.61 -10.49 2.93
N ASN A 40 -5.46 -9.91 3.31
CA ASN A 40 -5.24 -8.47 3.18
C ASN A 40 -5.34 -8.06 1.71
N GLY A 41 -6.04 -6.96 1.41
CA GLY A 41 -6.30 -6.54 0.03
C GLY A 41 -5.02 -6.20 -0.74
N GLY A 42 -4.09 -5.51 -0.09
CA GLY A 42 -2.80 -5.18 -0.67
C GLY A 42 -1.94 -6.41 -0.95
N TYR A 43 -1.99 -7.43 -0.08
CA TYR A 43 -1.35 -8.72 -0.33
C TYR A 43 -1.92 -9.39 -1.59
N VAL A 44 -3.24 -9.38 -1.76
CA VAL A 44 -3.90 -9.93 -2.96
C VAL A 44 -3.50 -9.17 -4.24
N ILE A 45 -3.44 -7.85 -4.19
CA ILE A 45 -2.91 -7.04 -5.32
C ILE A 45 -1.45 -7.40 -5.59
N GLY A 46 -0.66 -7.66 -4.56
CA GLY A 46 0.73 -8.11 -4.70
C GLY A 46 0.87 -9.40 -5.49
N LEU A 47 0.01 -10.39 -5.23
CA LEU A 47 -0.05 -11.66 -5.99
C LEU A 47 -0.41 -11.44 -7.47
N ILE A 48 -1.40 -10.59 -7.75
CA ILE A 48 -1.77 -10.20 -9.11
C ILE A 48 -0.59 -9.50 -9.80
N LEU A 49 0.08 -8.61 -9.08
CA LEU A 49 1.20 -7.84 -9.61
C LEU A 49 2.42 -8.72 -9.92
N GLU A 50 2.73 -9.73 -9.09
CA GLU A 50 3.79 -10.71 -9.39
C GLU A 50 3.48 -11.49 -10.67
N SER A 51 2.24 -11.94 -10.86
CA SER A 51 1.82 -12.61 -12.10
C SER A 51 2.00 -11.71 -13.32
N CYS A 52 1.62 -10.44 -13.21
CA CYS A 52 1.76 -9.46 -14.29
C CYS A 52 3.22 -9.09 -14.57
N ILE A 53 4.08 -8.95 -13.54
CA ILE A 53 5.52 -8.72 -13.70
C ILE A 53 6.17 -9.91 -14.42
N ALA A 54 5.82 -11.13 -14.03
CA ALA A 54 6.34 -12.34 -14.67
C ALA A 54 5.87 -12.44 -16.13
N HIS A 55 4.60 -12.14 -16.43
CA HIS A 55 4.07 -12.03 -17.79
C HIS A 55 4.86 -11.00 -18.62
N GLN A 56 5.09 -9.81 -18.09
CA GLN A 56 5.82 -8.75 -18.79
C GLN A 56 7.28 -9.14 -19.04
N LYS A 57 7.97 -9.78 -18.09
CA LYS A 57 9.35 -10.27 -18.28
C LYS A 57 9.46 -11.26 -19.44
N SER A 58 8.44 -12.08 -19.66
CA SER A 58 8.41 -13.07 -20.74
C SER A 58 8.05 -12.46 -22.11
N HIS A 59 7.12 -11.48 -22.14
CA HIS A 59 6.53 -10.96 -23.39
C HIS A 59 7.05 -9.57 -23.79
N SER A 60 7.49 -8.77 -22.85
CA SER A 60 7.91 -7.37 -23.08
C SER A 60 9.01 -6.95 -22.11
N PRO A 61 10.21 -7.56 -22.17
CA PRO A 61 11.25 -7.44 -21.12
C PRO A 61 11.80 -6.02 -20.94
N LYS A 62 11.49 -5.08 -21.83
CA LYS A 62 11.85 -3.66 -21.70
C LYS A 62 10.80 -2.83 -20.95
N VAL A 63 9.58 -3.35 -20.77
CA VAL A 63 8.42 -2.63 -20.22
C VAL A 63 7.91 -3.41 -18.99
N VAL A 64 8.73 -3.52 -17.96
CA VAL A 64 8.50 -4.40 -16.79
C VAL A 64 8.22 -3.64 -15.49
N GLU A 65 8.40 -2.32 -15.47
CA GLU A 65 8.17 -1.54 -14.26
C GLU A 65 6.68 -1.22 -14.10
N PRO A 66 6.06 -1.56 -12.98
CA PRO A 66 4.68 -1.18 -12.73
C PRO A 66 4.59 0.34 -12.57
N VAL A 67 3.63 0.94 -13.27
CA VAL A 67 3.31 2.38 -13.21
C VAL A 67 2.03 2.61 -12.44
N HIS A 68 1.03 1.76 -12.71
CA HIS A 68 -0.31 1.93 -12.13
C HIS A 68 -1.01 0.59 -11.99
N VAL A 69 -1.78 0.46 -10.91
CA VAL A 69 -2.74 -0.63 -10.67
C VAL A 69 -4.05 -0.04 -10.19
N SER A 70 -5.16 -0.49 -10.76
CA SER A 70 -6.51 -0.23 -10.25
C SER A 70 -7.24 -1.55 -10.07
N ALA A 71 -7.58 -1.89 -8.83
CA ALA A 71 -8.19 -3.15 -8.45
C ALA A 71 -9.58 -2.95 -7.82
N HIS A 72 -10.50 -3.84 -8.17
CA HIS A 72 -11.85 -3.92 -7.63
C HIS A 72 -12.04 -5.26 -6.93
N PHE A 73 -12.37 -5.22 -5.64
CA PHE A 73 -12.57 -6.41 -4.81
C PHE A 73 -14.05 -6.79 -4.83
N LEU A 74 -14.32 -8.00 -5.32
CA LEU A 74 -15.69 -8.51 -5.44
C LEU A 74 -15.99 -9.53 -4.35
N ARG A 75 -14.99 -10.35 -3.98
CA ARG A 75 -15.10 -11.41 -2.96
C ARG A 75 -13.73 -11.70 -2.35
N PRO A 76 -13.67 -12.25 -1.10
CA PRO A 76 -12.41 -12.69 -0.52
C PRO A 76 -11.88 -13.95 -1.22
N PRO A 77 -10.59 -14.01 -1.64
CA PRO A 77 -10.01 -15.15 -2.33
C PRO A 77 -9.53 -16.27 -1.36
N ALA A 78 -9.36 -17.50 -1.90
CA ALA A 78 -8.70 -18.68 -1.32
C ALA A 78 -7.69 -19.24 -2.35
N PRO A 79 -7.43 -20.56 -2.55
CA PRO A 79 -6.66 -21.05 -3.70
C PRO A 79 -7.20 -20.45 -4.99
N PHE A 80 -6.31 -19.89 -5.83
CA PHE A 80 -6.72 -19.01 -6.92
C PHE A 80 -5.87 -19.22 -8.17
N GLU A 81 -6.43 -18.77 -9.28
CA GLU A 81 -5.73 -18.54 -10.55
C GLU A 81 -5.73 -17.04 -10.87
N VAL A 82 -4.69 -16.59 -11.54
CA VAL A 82 -4.61 -15.22 -12.10
C VAL A 82 -4.51 -15.31 -13.61
N HIS A 83 -5.53 -14.84 -14.27
CA HIS A 83 -5.60 -14.73 -15.73
C HIS A 83 -5.08 -13.35 -16.13
N VAL A 84 -3.94 -13.31 -16.79
CA VAL A 84 -3.32 -12.06 -17.26
C VAL A 84 -3.51 -11.93 -18.76
N LYS A 85 -4.00 -10.79 -19.21
CA LYS A 85 -4.25 -10.46 -20.61
C LYS A 85 -3.62 -9.14 -21.00
N SER A 86 -2.80 -9.16 -22.06
CA SER A 86 -2.29 -7.95 -22.68
C SER A 86 -3.39 -7.27 -23.51
N ILE A 87 -3.82 -6.06 -23.11
CA ILE A 87 -4.84 -5.28 -23.82
C ILE A 87 -4.21 -4.44 -24.92
N LYS A 88 -3.12 -3.76 -24.59
CA LYS A 88 -2.38 -2.90 -25.52
C LYS A 88 -0.89 -2.98 -25.21
N GLY A 89 -0.09 -3.33 -26.20
CA GLY A 89 1.37 -3.26 -26.16
C GLY A 89 1.90 -2.04 -26.91
N GLY A 90 2.96 -1.45 -26.40
CA GLY A 90 3.69 -0.33 -26.99
C GLY A 90 5.18 -0.40 -26.65
N SER A 91 5.98 0.48 -27.23
CA SER A 91 7.42 0.54 -27.00
C SER A 91 7.80 1.08 -25.60
N SER A 92 6.95 1.89 -25.01
CA SER A 92 7.20 2.57 -23.72
C SER A 92 6.20 2.22 -22.63
N MET A 93 4.98 1.81 -23.00
CA MET A 93 3.93 1.46 -22.03
C MET A 93 3.06 0.31 -22.55
N ASN A 94 2.72 -0.61 -21.64
CA ASN A 94 1.79 -1.71 -21.87
C ASN A 94 0.61 -1.62 -20.90
N ASN A 95 -0.58 -1.99 -21.38
CA ASN A 95 -1.78 -2.11 -20.57
C ASN A 95 -2.17 -3.57 -20.44
N LEU A 96 -2.37 -4.01 -19.22
CA LEU A 96 -2.81 -5.36 -18.88
C LEU A 96 -4.16 -5.32 -18.15
N GLN A 97 -4.93 -6.37 -18.31
CA GLN A 97 -6.01 -6.77 -17.41
C GLN A 97 -5.58 -8.04 -16.70
N ALA A 98 -5.89 -8.14 -15.42
CA ALA A 98 -5.67 -9.35 -14.64
C ALA A 98 -6.89 -9.63 -13.77
N ASP A 99 -7.40 -10.85 -13.86
CA ASP A 99 -8.53 -11.32 -13.06
C ASP A 99 -8.04 -12.45 -12.14
N LEU A 100 -8.21 -12.28 -10.84
CA LEU A 100 -7.99 -13.32 -9.86
C LEU A 100 -9.28 -14.12 -9.71
N ILE A 101 -9.21 -15.40 -10.02
CA ILE A 101 -10.35 -16.30 -10.14
C ILE A 101 -10.25 -17.43 -9.12
N GLN A 102 -11.38 -17.79 -8.53
CA GLN A 102 -11.52 -18.93 -7.65
C GLN A 102 -12.88 -19.60 -7.90
N ASN A 103 -12.90 -20.94 -8.06
CA ASN A 103 -14.12 -21.69 -8.33
C ASN A 103 -14.91 -21.07 -9.51
N GLU A 104 -14.24 -20.76 -10.61
CA GLU A 104 -14.80 -20.13 -11.82
C GLU A 104 -15.45 -18.75 -11.59
N GLN A 105 -15.20 -18.13 -10.44
CA GLN A 105 -15.74 -16.81 -10.10
C GLN A 105 -14.62 -15.78 -9.97
N ILE A 106 -14.81 -14.61 -10.57
CA ILE A 106 -13.88 -13.49 -10.41
C ILE A 106 -14.01 -12.96 -8.98
N MET A 107 -12.90 -12.98 -8.25
CA MET A 107 -12.78 -12.43 -6.90
C MET A 107 -12.26 -11.01 -6.91
N VAL A 108 -11.26 -10.75 -7.74
CA VAL A 108 -10.66 -9.42 -7.93
C VAL A 108 -10.41 -9.23 -9.41
N THR A 109 -10.75 -8.06 -9.94
CA THR A 109 -10.37 -7.63 -11.29
C THR A 109 -9.46 -6.42 -11.18
N ALA A 110 -8.41 -6.38 -12.00
CA ALA A 110 -7.44 -5.30 -11.98
C ALA A 110 -7.03 -4.86 -13.39
N HIS A 111 -6.82 -3.56 -13.56
CA HIS A 111 -6.17 -2.98 -14.71
C HIS A 111 -4.79 -2.45 -14.30
N LEU A 112 -3.77 -2.74 -15.11
CA LEU A 112 -2.39 -2.39 -14.81
C LEU A 112 -1.76 -1.68 -16.01
N ILE A 113 -0.87 -0.73 -15.69
CA ILE A 113 0.00 -0.09 -16.67
C ILE A 113 1.44 -0.38 -16.27
N PHE A 114 2.22 -0.87 -17.23
CA PHE A 114 3.66 -1.06 -17.12
C PHE A 114 4.39 -0.08 -18.02
N GLY A 115 5.58 0.33 -17.58
CA GLY A 115 6.46 1.24 -18.30
C GLY A 115 7.88 0.71 -18.41
N VAL A 116 8.72 1.45 -19.12
CA VAL A 116 10.17 1.21 -19.15
C VAL A 116 10.79 1.62 -17.82
N SER A 117 11.85 0.91 -17.40
CA SER A 117 12.54 1.24 -16.16
C SER A 117 13.22 2.60 -16.26
N ALA A 118 12.93 3.48 -15.30
CA ALA A 118 13.61 4.76 -15.17
C ALA A 118 15.12 4.63 -14.86
N LEU A 119 15.59 3.44 -14.47
CA LEU A 119 16.99 3.16 -14.17
C LEU A 119 17.83 2.90 -15.43
N VAL A 120 17.18 2.62 -16.56
CA VAL A 120 17.88 2.26 -17.82
C VAL A 120 18.31 3.49 -18.61
N ASP A 121 17.76 4.66 -18.35
CA ASP A 121 17.97 5.87 -19.17
C ASP A 121 19.07 6.79 -18.60
N THR A 122 20.24 6.22 -18.31
CA THR A 122 21.42 7.00 -17.85
C THR A 122 22.14 7.73 -18.97
N GLU A 123 21.81 7.45 -20.25
CA GLU A 123 22.54 7.98 -21.41
C GLU A 123 21.93 9.27 -22.01
N SER A 124 20.76 9.70 -21.56
CA SER A 124 20.19 10.95 -22.04
C SER A 124 20.96 12.16 -21.51
N PRO A 125 21.36 13.14 -22.34
CA PRO A 125 22.01 14.36 -21.88
C PRO A 125 21.20 15.05 -20.79
N GLN A 126 21.88 15.49 -19.75
CA GLN A 126 21.25 16.09 -18.56
C GLN A 126 20.36 17.31 -18.88
N GLU A 127 20.65 17.98 -19.98
CA GLU A 127 19.95 19.19 -20.47
C GLU A 127 18.55 18.90 -21.05
N THR A 128 18.28 17.67 -21.50
CA THR A 128 17.01 17.28 -22.11
C THR A 128 16.04 16.63 -21.12
N ARG A 129 16.48 16.39 -19.88
CA ARG A 129 15.59 15.78 -18.87
C ARG A 129 14.62 16.80 -18.28
N MET A 130 13.35 16.45 -18.25
CA MET A 130 12.37 17.22 -17.51
C MET A 130 12.77 17.32 -16.03
N LYS A 131 12.67 18.52 -15.46
CA LYS A 131 12.91 18.71 -14.02
C LYS A 131 11.88 17.91 -13.24
N THR A 132 12.35 16.99 -12.40
CA THR A 132 11.50 16.14 -11.59
C THR A 132 11.12 16.84 -10.27
N LEU A 133 9.96 16.45 -9.73
CA LEU A 133 9.53 16.86 -8.38
C LEU A 133 9.99 15.88 -7.30
N VAL A 134 11.09 15.16 -7.54
CA VAL A 134 11.72 14.25 -6.58
C VAL A 134 13.05 14.83 -6.08
N PRO A 135 13.51 14.49 -4.88
CA PRO A 135 14.80 14.95 -4.37
C PRO A 135 15.95 14.65 -5.34
N PRO A 136 16.91 15.55 -5.50
CA PRO A 136 17.15 16.77 -4.71
C PRO A 136 16.45 18.06 -5.23
N SER A 137 15.38 17.96 -5.98
CA SER A 137 14.64 19.13 -6.48
C SER A 137 14.10 19.98 -5.31
N PRO A 138 14.26 21.33 -5.32
CA PRO A 138 13.69 22.20 -4.31
C PRO A 138 12.15 22.23 -4.31
N PHE A 139 11.53 21.71 -5.38
CA PHE A 139 10.07 21.57 -5.50
C PHE A 139 9.57 20.19 -5.10
N ALA A 140 10.47 19.28 -4.69
CA ALA A 140 10.09 17.95 -4.27
C ALA A 140 9.17 18.01 -3.04
N ARG A 141 8.11 17.18 -3.07
CA ARG A 141 7.30 16.94 -1.88
C ARG A 141 8.18 16.25 -0.83
N LEU A 142 8.24 16.82 0.35
CA LEU A 142 8.90 16.20 1.49
C LEU A 142 7.98 15.15 2.10
N ILE A 143 8.59 14.10 2.67
CA ILE A 143 7.86 13.11 3.45
C ILE A 143 6.99 13.78 4.52
N PRO A 144 5.70 13.43 4.66
CA PRO A 144 4.82 14.03 5.66
C PRO A 144 5.20 13.69 7.10
N LEU A 145 5.84 12.54 7.32
CA LEU A 145 6.32 12.13 8.65
C LEU A 145 7.30 13.17 9.21
N ARG A 146 7.11 13.50 10.48
CA ARG A 146 7.79 14.60 11.16
C ARG A 146 8.91 14.15 12.08
N THR A 147 8.86 12.89 12.53
CA THR A 147 9.77 12.31 13.50
C THR A 147 10.57 11.18 12.87
N HIS A 148 11.89 11.19 13.09
CA HIS A 148 12.77 10.12 12.61
C HIS A 148 12.37 8.78 13.25
N PRO A 149 12.44 7.63 12.53
CA PRO A 149 11.97 6.33 13.04
C PRO A 149 12.63 5.90 14.36
N SER A 150 13.90 6.29 14.60
CA SER A 150 14.59 5.97 15.85
C SER A 150 14.07 6.73 17.06
N CYS A 151 13.33 7.83 16.85
CA CYS A 151 12.74 8.67 17.91
C CYS A 151 11.24 8.44 18.07
N CYS A 152 10.65 7.56 17.28
CA CYS A 152 9.24 7.21 17.39
C CYS A 152 9.03 6.08 18.39
N PRO A 153 7.99 6.15 19.23
CA PRO A 153 7.61 5.04 20.10
C PRO A 153 7.03 3.87 19.30
N ASP A 154 7.20 2.67 19.85
CA ASP A 154 6.60 1.46 19.28
C ASP A 154 5.06 1.55 19.33
N ILE A 155 4.41 0.99 18.31
CA ILE A 155 2.96 0.93 18.18
C ILE A 155 2.48 -0.52 18.36
N ALA A 156 1.40 -0.71 19.09
CA ALA A 156 0.70 -1.98 19.11
C ALA A 156 -0.04 -2.17 17.77
N LEU A 157 0.31 -3.23 17.04
CA LEU A 157 -0.36 -3.58 15.81
C LEU A 157 -1.76 -4.13 16.07
N HIS A 158 -2.64 -4.01 15.08
CA HIS A 158 -4.04 -4.42 15.23
C HIS A 158 -4.14 -5.93 15.57
N PRO A 159 -4.90 -6.32 16.60
CA PRO A 159 -4.96 -7.72 17.07
C PRO A 159 -5.45 -8.71 16.00
N SER A 160 -6.30 -8.27 15.07
CA SER A 160 -6.83 -9.09 13.98
C SER A 160 -5.85 -9.31 12.83
N TRP A 161 -4.69 -8.67 12.84
CA TRP A 161 -3.66 -8.90 11.84
C TRP A 161 -2.88 -10.18 12.16
N ASN A 162 -3.06 -11.23 11.38
CA ASN A 162 -2.33 -12.48 11.58
C ASN A 162 -0.82 -12.30 11.29
N PHE A 163 -0.51 -11.39 10.35
CA PHE A 163 0.85 -11.02 9.97
C PHE A 163 1.57 -10.08 10.95
N LYS A 164 0.96 -9.68 12.07
CA LYS A 164 1.57 -8.76 13.05
C LYS A 164 2.91 -9.23 13.63
N LYS A 165 3.19 -10.53 13.59
CA LYS A 165 4.47 -11.09 14.04
C LYS A 165 5.61 -10.89 13.04
N HIS A 166 5.28 -10.62 11.77
CA HIS A 166 6.23 -10.34 10.70
C HIS A 166 6.54 -8.84 10.54
N ILE A 167 5.90 -8.01 11.34
CA ILE A 167 5.99 -6.56 11.23
C ILE A 167 6.22 -5.95 12.58
N SER A 168 7.12 -4.97 12.65
CA SER A 168 7.17 -4.02 13.74
C SER A 168 6.72 -2.64 13.26
N GLY A 169 6.23 -1.83 14.18
CA GLY A 169 5.73 -0.51 13.85
C GLY A 169 6.08 0.54 14.90
N LYS A 170 6.23 1.78 14.44
CA LYS A 170 6.47 2.96 15.28
C LYS A 170 5.55 4.07 14.84
N GLU A 171 4.86 4.72 15.77
CA GLU A 171 3.93 5.81 15.48
C GLU A 171 4.65 7.16 15.56
N ASP A 172 4.46 7.99 14.54
CA ASP A 172 4.94 9.38 14.62
C ASP A 172 4.11 10.15 15.67
N PRO A 173 4.74 10.62 16.75
CA PRO A 173 4.04 11.25 17.87
C PRO A 173 3.33 12.56 17.48
N VAL A 174 3.65 13.16 16.36
CA VAL A 174 2.95 14.35 15.87
C VAL A 174 1.53 13.99 15.46
N PHE A 175 1.34 12.91 14.71
CA PHE A 175 -0.01 12.47 14.30
C PHE A 175 -0.80 11.93 15.48
N LYS A 176 -0.15 11.22 16.41
CA LYS A 176 -0.80 10.81 17.65
C LYS A 176 -1.39 11.99 18.42
N ARG A 177 -0.63 13.08 18.56
CA ARG A 177 -1.11 14.31 19.21
C ARG A 177 -2.24 14.96 18.42
N LEU A 178 -2.10 15.10 17.08
CA LEU A 178 -3.15 15.69 16.23
C LEU A 178 -4.51 14.97 16.36
N ASN A 179 -4.47 13.66 16.58
CA ASN A 179 -5.66 12.83 16.78
C ASN A 179 -6.13 12.79 18.26
N GLY A 180 -5.38 13.36 19.21
CA GLY A 180 -5.78 13.43 20.61
C GLY A 180 -7.02 14.30 20.82
N ALA A 181 -7.87 13.89 21.78
CA ALA A 181 -9.13 14.60 22.05
C ALA A 181 -8.94 16.07 22.37
N GLU A 182 -7.83 16.40 23.02
CA GLU A 182 -7.46 17.77 23.40
C GLU A 182 -7.13 18.70 22.24
N ASN A 183 -6.78 18.13 21.07
CA ASN A 183 -6.37 18.89 19.88
C ASN A 183 -7.44 18.92 18.78
N ARG A 184 -8.59 18.31 19.04
CA ARG A 184 -9.69 18.31 18.08
C ARG A 184 -10.62 19.49 18.37
N PRO A 185 -10.91 20.35 17.35
CA PRO A 185 -11.87 21.42 17.55
C PRO A 185 -13.23 20.85 17.92
N SER A 186 -13.81 21.36 19.01
CA SER A 186 -15.20 21.11 19.33
C SER A 186 -16.07 21.70 18.22
N LEU A 187 -17.14 21.01 17.82
CA LEU A 187 -18.13 21.56 16.88
C LEU A 187 -18.69 22.91 17.36
N ALA A 188 -18.70 23.13 18.69
CA ALA A 188 -19.19 24.35 19.31
C ALA A 188 -18.20 25.53 19.27
N THR A 189 -16.91 25.28 19.03
CA THR A 189 -15.84 26.30 19.07
C THR A 189 -15.22 26.57 17.71
N ARG A 190 -15.81 26.04 16.64
CA ARG A 190 -15.26 26.24 15.28
C ARG A 190 -15.42 27.68 14.84
N ASP A 191 -14.35 28.45 14.91
CA ASP A 191 -14.32 29.79 14.35
C ASP A 191 -14.28 29.71 12.82
N SER A 192 -15.10 30.49 12.15
CA SER A 192 -15.20 30.54 10.68
C SER A 192 -13.91 31.00 9.98
N ASN A 193 -12.95 31.53 10.74
CA ASN A 193 -11.64 32.00 10.26
C ASN A 193 -10.50 30.97 10.46
N GLU A 194 -10.76 29.85 11.11
CA GLU A 194 -9.74 28.80 11.24
C GLU A 194 -9.59 28.01 9.94
N ARG A 195 -8.35 27.61 9.67
CA ARG A 195 -8.05 26.69 8.56
C ARG A 195 -8.96 25.47 8.66
N GLU A 196 -9.46 25.02 7.52
CA GLU A 196 -10.21 23.76 7.46
C GLU A 196 -9.44 22.65 8.20
N PRO A 197 -10.14 21.86 9.04
CA PRO A 197 -9.49 20.74 9.72
C PRO A 197 -8.88 19.81 8.65
N PRO A 198 -7.63 19.35 8.85
CA PRO A 198 -6.88 18.59 7.85
C PRO A 198 -7.49 17.23 7.50
N GLY A 199 -8.57 16.84 8.13
CA GLY A 199 -9.15 15.51 8.05
C GLY A 199 -8.54 14.57 9.12
N LEU A 200 -8.71 13.28 8.91
CA LEU A 200 -8.10 12.26 9.74
C LEU A 200 -6.74 11.90 9.15
N GLU A 201 -5.68 12.10 9.90
CA GLU A 201 -4.32 11.83 9.46
C GLU A 201 -3.65 10.78 10.34
N PHE A 202 -2.88 9.89 9.72
CA PHE A 202 -2.08 8.89 10.41
C PHE A 202 -0.68 8.85 9.81
N GLY A 203 0.33 8.64 10.66
CA GLY A 203 1.71 8.50 10.21
C GLY A 203 2.47 7.48 11.06
N SER A 204 3.16 6.56 10.40
CA SER A 204 3.93 5.51 11.06
C SER A 204 5.14 5.08 10.23
N TRP A 205 6.08 4.43 10.91
CA TRP A 205 7.17 3.67 10.31
C TRP A 205 6.91 2.20 10.54
N LEU A 206 7.02 1.39 9.50
CA LEU A 206 6.82 -0.05 9.58
C LEU A 206 8.03 -0.77 9.02
N THR A 207 8.35 -1.92 9.63
CA THR A 207 9.48 -2.78 9.20
C THR A 207 8.97 -4.19 8.99
N LEU A 208 9.34 -4.81 7.88
CA LEU A 208 9.13 -6.24 7.63
C LEU A 208 10.29 -7.00 8.29
N GLU A 209 10.02 -7.66 9.42
CA GLU A 209 11.07 -8.24 10.28
C GLU A 209 11.70 -9.50 9.70
N ASP A 210 10.88 -10.37 9.12
CA ASP A 210 11.33 -11.69 8.64
C ASP A 210 11.78 -11.68 7.17
N GLU A 211 11.75 -10.51 6.48
CA GLU A 211 12.23 -10.41 5.13
C GLU A 211 13.74 -10.53 5.07
N VAL A 212 14.22 -11.42 4.20
CA VAL A 212 15.63 -11.51 3.80
C VAL A 212 15.88 -10.58 2.63
N ASP A 213 14.91 -10.49 1.73
CA ASP A 213 14.95 -9.67 0.53
C ASP A 213 14.53 -8.22 0.82
N PRO A 214 15.09 -7.25 0.11
CA PRO A 214 14.65 -5.87 0.21
C PRO A 214 13.23 -5.68 -0.35
N LEU A 215 12.61 -4.55 -0.02
CA LEU A 215 11.34 -4.13 -0.61
C LEU A 215 11.41 -4.20 -2.14
N ARG A 216 10.33 -4.68 -2.75
CA ARG A 216 10.15 -4.75 -4.21
C ARG A 216 8.75 -4.24 -4.61
N PRO A 217 8.52 -3.88 -5.88
CA PRO A 217 7.26 -3.26 -6.30
C PRO A 217 6.00 -4.05 -5.91
N SER A 218 6.03 -5.38 -5.98
CA SER A 218 4.90 -6.26 -5.61
C SER A 218 4.56 -6.26 -4.12
N MET A 219 5.44 -5.80 -3.24
CA MET A 219 5.18 -5.64 -1.81
C MET A 219 4.51 -4.31 -1.48
N LEU A 220 4.67 -3.28 -2.33
CA LEU A 220 4.15 -1.93 -2.06
C LEU A 220 2.63 -1.88 -1.90
N PRO A 221 1.81 -2.68 -2.62
CA PRO A 221 0.39 -2.76 -2.35
C PRO A 221 0.06 -3.19 -0.92
N PHE A 222 0.76 -4.22 -0.41
CA PHE A 222 0.62 -4.64 0.98
C PHE A 222 1.05 -3.52 1.94
N CYS A 223 2.20 -2.89 1.69
CA CYS A 223 2.67 -1.76 2.50
C CYS A 223 1.64 -0.62 2.57
N ALA A 224 0.92 -0.36 1.48
CA ALA A 224 -0.11 0.68 1.43
C ALA A 224 -1.41 0.29 2.15
N ASP A 225 -1.70 -1.02 2.31
CA ASP A 225 -2.97 -1.50 2.90
C ASP A 225 -2.87 -1.83 4.40
N ILE A 226 -1.69 -1.74 5.00
CA ILE A 226 -1.48 -2.00 6.44
C ILE A 226 -1.53 -0.70 7.26
N ILE A 227 -2.59 0.06 7.08
CA ILE A 227 -2.85 1.29 7.82
C ILE A 227 -3.79 1.03 9.00
N LYS A 228 -3.70 1.88 10.01
CA LYS A 228 -4.77 1.99 10.99
C LYS A 228 -6.02 2.51 10.27
N PRO A 229 -7.18 1.83 10.36
CA PRO A 229 -8.40 2.33 9.75
C PRO A 229 -8.70 3.76 10.22
N LEU A 230 -8.79 4.71 9.30
CA LEU A 230 -8.94 6.13 9.66
C LEU A 230 -10.22 6.42 10.47
N PRO A 231 -11.36 5.72 10.26
CA PRO A 231 -12.53 5.89 11.12
C PRO A 231 -12.26 5.58 12.60
N GLU A 232 -11.24 4.78 12.92
CA GLU A 232 -10.83 4.50 14.32
C GLU A 232 -10.08 5.67 14.97
N LEU A 233 -9.71 6.68 14.21
CA LEU A 233 -9.16 7.93 14.74
C LEU A 233 -10.26 8.88 15.25
N LEU A 234 -11.53 8.63 14.89
CA LEU A 234 -12.66 9.40 15.41
C LEU A 234 -12.86 9.12 16.90
N PRO A 235 -13.31 10.08 17.69
CA PRO A 235 -13.65 9.85 19.08
C PRO A 235 -14.85 8.89 19.21
N PRO A 236 -14.96 8.15 20.33
CA PRO A 236 -16.03 7.18 20.54
C PRO A 236 -17.46 7.76 20.43
N GLU A 237 -17.62 9.04 20.71
CA GLU A 237 -18.92 9.74 20.61
C GLU A 237 -19.37 9.88 19.17
N VAL A 238 -18.43 9.91 18.23
CA VAL A 238 -18.67 10.01 16.77
C VAL A 238 -18.68 8.63 16.13
N ASN A 239 -17.82 7.74 16.57
CA ASN A 239 -17.73 6.36 16.09
C ASN A 239 -17.88 5.34 17.25
N PRO A 240 -19.10 5.01 17.66
CA PRO A 240 -19.36 4.08 18.77
C PRO A 240 -18.99 2.62 18.44
N PHE A 241 -18.62 2.31 17.20
CA PHE A 241 -18.30 0.97 16.73
C PHE A 241 -16.79 0.69 16.66
N ILE A 242 -15.94 1.54 17.24
CA ILE A 242 -14.48 1.34 17.30
C ILE A 242 -14.17 -0.07 17.84
N GLY A 243 -13.28 -0.78 17.15
CA GLY A 243 -12.85 -2.14 17.51
C GLY A 243 -13.89 -3.24 17.26
N LYS A 244 -15.07 -2.92 16.75
CA LYS A 244 -16.14 -3.87 16.41
C LYS A 244 -16.52 -3.82 14.93
N THR A 245 -15.69 -3.20 14.13
CA THR A 245 -15.98 -2.89 12.73
C THR A 245 -14.97 -3.61 11.82
N TRP A 246 -15.50 -4.20 10.78
CA TRP A 246 -14.74 -4.67 9.61
C TRP A 246 -14.69 -3.57 8.56
N TYR A 247 -13.52 -3.37 7.96
CA TYR A 247 -13.29 -2.33 6.94
C TYR A 247 -12.96 -2.99 5.58
N PRO A 248 -13.96 -3.54 4.86
CA PRO A 248 -13.69 -4.14 3.57
C PRO A 248 -13.35 -3.10 2.53
N THR A 249 -12.26 -3.33 1.82
CA THR A 249 -11.86 -2.54 0.66
C THR A 249 -12.75 -2.87 -0.53
N LEU A 250 -13.33 -1.87 -1.18
CA LEU A 250 -14.07 -2.00 -2.43
C LEU A 250 -13.15 -1.84 -3.63
N THR A 251 -12.34 -0.78 -3.59
CA THR A 251 -11.39 -0.45 -4.65
C THR A 251 -10.08 0.03 -4.05
N MET A 252 -8.99 -0.29 -4.74
CA MET A 252 -7.68 0.27 -4.43
C MET A 252 -6.94 0.59 -5.72
N THR A 253 -6.48 1.83 -5.82
CA THR A 253 -5.66 2.29 -6.93
C THR A 253 -4.29 2.65 -6.41
N ILE A 254 -3.24 2.23 -7.12
CA ILE A 254 -1.85 2.48 -6.72
C ILE A 254 -1.09 3.05 -7.90
N GLU A 255 -0.39 4.15 -7.67
CA GLU A 255 0.58 4.71 -8.59
C GLU A 255 1.99 4.57 -8.02
N PHE A 256 2.86 3.93 -8.77
CA PHE A 256 4.27 3.78 -8.43
C PHE A 256 5.01 5.06 -8.83
N LYS A 257 5.70 5.70 -7.88
CA LYS A 257 6.27 7.05 -8.07
C LYS A 257 7.77 7.08 -8.26
N ALA A 258 8.48 6.17 -7.58
CA ALA A 258 9.94 6.11 -7.67
C ALA A 258 10.42 4.65 -7.61
N PRO A 259 11.54 4.35 -8.27
CA PRO A 259 12.20 3.06 -8.09
C PRO A 259 12.71 2.93 -6.65
N ILE A 260 12.76 1.70 -6.16
CA ILE A 260 13.32 1.38 -4.85
C ILE A 260 14.83 1.38 -4.98
N ILE A 261 15.50 2.34 -4.33
CA ILE A 261 16.96 2.47 -4.32
C ILE A 261 17.48 2.08 -2.95
N LEU A 262 18.17 0.95 -2.87
CA LEU A 262 18.60 0.33 -1.62
C LEU A 262 19.85 0.96 -1.00
N GLU A 263 20.70 1.61 -1.82
CA GLU A 263 22.00 2.12 -1.39
C GLU A 263 21.87 3.24 -0.34
N SER A 264 20.84 4.08 -0.45
CA SER A 264 20.63 5.26 0.40
C SER A 264 19.51 5.13 1.42
N HIS A 265 18.72 4.04 1.38
CA HIS A 265 17.52 3.88 2.22
C HIS A 265 17.53 2.52 2.94
N ALA A 266 16.71 2.42 4.00
CA ALA A 266 16.48 1.15 4.66
C ALA A 266 15.80 0.16 3.71
N GLU A 267 16.25 -1.10 3.74
CA GLU A 267 15.84 -2.10 2.77
C GLU A 267 14.44 -2.67 3.04
N ARG A 268 14.01 -2.68 4.30
CA ARG A 268 12.79 -3.34 4.78
C ARG A 268 11.89 -2.43 5.62
N THR A 269 12.35 -1.20 5.89
CA THR A 269 11.59 -0.21 6.63
C THR A 269 11.06 0.84 5.68
N PHE A 270 9.81 1.24 5.88
CA PHE A 270 9.15 2.27 5.07
C PHE A 270 8.31 3.19 5.94
N GLY A 271 8.17 4.43 5.47
CA GLY A 271 7.26 5.40 6.06
C GLY A 271 5.87 5.29 5.45
N LEU A 272 4.85 5.41 6.26
CA LEU A 272 3.46 5.35 5.84
C LEU A 272 2.72 6.59 6.36
N TYR A 273 2.12 7.32 5.44
CA TYR A 273 1.24 8.44 5.74
C TYR A 273 -0.12 8.19 5.11
N ALA A 274 -1.17 8.38 5.88
CA ALA A 274 -2.54 8.21 5.41
C ALA A 274 -3.41 9.39 5.82
N VAL A 275 -4.33 9.80 4.93
CA VAL A 275 -5.30 10.85 5.16
C VAL A 275 -6.66 10.48 4.58
N GLY A 276 -7.74 10.72 5.34
CA GLY A 276 -9.12 10.59 4.88
C GLY A 276 -9.92 11.84 5.25
N ARG A 277 -10.86 12.23 4.41
CA ARG A 277 -11.63 13.46 4.55
C ARG A 277 -13.13 13.24 4.61
N PHE A 278 -13.61 12.17 3.99
CA PHE A 278 -15.03 11.92 3.83
C PHE A 278 -15.41 10.59 4.47
N PHE A 279 -16.51 10.63 5.20
CA PHE A 279 -17.13 9.46 5.81
C PHE A 279 -18.63 9.57 5.57
N GLN A 280 -19.20 8.62 4.82
CA GLN A 280 -20.56 8.72 4.29
C GLN A 280 -21.45 7.59 4.78
N GLU A 281 -22.60 7.96 5.34
CA GLU A 281 -23.68 7.03 5.64
C GLU A 281 -24.43 6.58 4.34
N PRO A 282 -25.10 5.39 4.34
CA PRO A 282 -25.41 4.57 5.52
C PRO A 282 -24.36 3.50 5.87
N LEU A 283 -23.36 3.24 5.06
CA LEU A 283 -22.42 2.13 5.22
C LEU A 283 -21.02 2.57 5.71
N GLY A 284 -20.91 3.81 6.16
CA GLY A 284 -19.60 4.34 6.54
C GLY A 284 -18.57 4.26 5.41
N ARG A 285 -19.01 4.52 4.17
CA ARG A 285 -18.10 4.55 3.03
C ARG A 285 -17.12 5.70 3.20
N HIS A 286 -15.85 5.40 3.09
CA HIS A 286 -14.78 6.38 3.25
C HIS A 286 -13.67 6.14 2.24
N GLU A 287 -12.96 7.22 1.91
CA GLU A 287 -11.73 7.14 1.15
C GLU A 287 -10.53 7.30 2.08
N THR A 288 -9.42 6.72 1.66
CA THR A 288 -8.11 6.92 2.26
C THR A 288 -7.09 7.14 1.17
N ILE A 289 -6.32 8.21 1.26
CA ILE A 289 -5.15 8.46 0.43
C ILE A 289 -3.94 8.05 1.26
N ILE A 290 -3.10 7.16 0.71
CA ILE A 290 -1.96 6.58 1.39
C ILE A 290 -0.70 6.91 0.59
N GLU A 291 0.35 7.34 1.26
CA GLU A 291 1.68 7.53 0.69
C GLU A 291 2.65 6.55 1.35
N VAL A 292 3.34 5.74 0.55
CA VAL A 292 4.42 4.85 1.00
C VAL A 292 5.74 5.51 0.66
N TRP A 293 6.60 5.68 1.66
CA TRP A 293 7.86 6.40 1.55
C TRP A 293 9.05 5.53 1.91
N THR A 294 10.21 5.85 1.36
CA THR A 294 11.48 5.29 1.85
C THR A 294 11.69 5.66 3.31
N SER A 295 12.55 4.90 3.99
CA SER A 295 12.98 5.19 5.35
C SER A 295 14.49 5.45 5.39
N PRO A 296 14.98 6.36 6.24
CA PRO A 296 16.41 6.57 6.41
C PRO A 296 17.08 5.29 6.94
N LYS A 297 18.30 5.01 6.49
CA LYS A 297 19.12 3.95 7.09
C LYS A 297 19.44 4.29 8.55
N HIS A 298 19.42 3.28 9.39
CA HIS A 298 19.86 3.42 10.77
C HIS A 298 21.38 3.45 10.81
N GLU A 299 21.98 4.64 10.84
CA GLU A 299 23.41 4.78 11.10
C GLU A 299 23.66 4.76 12.62
N ALA A 300 24.17 3.63 13.11
CA ALA A 300 24.57 3.54 14.51
C ALA A 300 25.68 4.57 14.80
N GLY A 301 25.43 5.53 15.68
CA GLY A 301 26.41 6.46 16.19
C GLY A 301 26.27 7.93 15.84
N LYS A 302 25.39 8.32 14.90
CA LYS A 302 25.15 9.74 14.59
C LYS A 302 23.90 10.27 15.28
N LEU A 303 23.98 10.41 16.63
CA LEU A 303 22.92 11.09 17.39
C LEU A 303 22.69 12.56 16.98
N SER A 304 23.68 13.19 16.32
CA SER A 304 23.61 14.59 15.87
C SER A 304 22.57 14.84 14.78
N ASP A 305 22.20 13.83 14.00
CA ASP A 305 21.27 13.98 12.87
C ASP A 305 19.79 13.90 13.28
N PHE A 306 19.47 13.44 14.49
CA PHE A 306 18.10 13.27 14.95
C PHE A 306 17.36 14.63 15.15
N GLY A 307 18.09 15.70 15.45
CA GLY A 307 17.58 17.06 15.51
C GLY A 307 17.54 17.76 14.16
N ASN A 308 18.24 17.25 13.16
CA ASN A 308 18.35 17.84 11.84
C ASN A 308 17.27 17.26 10.90
N LYS A 309 16.47 18.12 10.30
CA LYS A 309 15.38 17.74 9.37
C LYS A 309 15.89 17.28 7.99
N VAL A 310 17.19 17.26 7.77
CA VAL A 310 17.83 16.90 6.47
C VAL A 310 17.46 15.50 6.01
N TRP A 311 17.24 14.54 6.94
CA TRP A 311 16.81 13.19 6.57
C TRP A 311 15.52 13.18 5.76
N ARG A 312 14.60 14.15 5.99
CA ARG A 312 13.33 14.25 5.26
C ARG A 312 13.51 14.64 3.80
N GLU A 313 14.55 15.41 3.50
CA GLU A 313 14.85 15.89 2.15
C GLU A 313 15.35 14.77 1.23
N ASN A 314 15.84 13.69 1.82
CA ASN A 314 16.37 12.53 1.08
C ASN A 314 15.33 11.42 0.87
N GLN A 315 14.15 11.49 1.51
CA GLN A 315 13.15 10.45 1.36
C GLN A 315 12.38 10.60 0.05
N ARG A 316 12.01 9.47 -0.55
CA ARG A 316 11.26 9.39 -1.81
C ARG A 316 9.92 8.71 -1.57
N CYS A 317 8.87 9.26 -2.17
CA CYS A 317 7.59 8.57 -2.25
C CYS A 317 7.72 7.40 -3.24
N LEU A 318 7.50 6.18 -2.76
CA LEU A 318 7.55 4.95 -3.56
C LEU A 318 6.23 4.69 -4.28
N ALA A 319 5.13 4.90 -3.57
CA ALA A 319 3.79 4.70 -4.11
C ALA A 319 2.78 5.62 -3.44
N ILE A 320 1.75 6.01 -4.20
CA ILE A 320 0.54 6.65 -3.68
C ILE A 320 -0.62 5.72 -3.98
N ALA A 321 -1.38 5.38 -2.94
CA ALA A 321 -2.60 4.60 -3.09
C ALA A 321 -3.83 5.42 -2.71
N THR A 322 -4.96 5.14 -3.37
CA THR A 322 -6.28 5.61 -2.99
C THR A 322 -7.17 4.40 -2.77
N GLN A 323 -7.74 4.31 -1.60
CA GLN A 323 -8.61 3.20 -1.19
C GLN A 323 -10.02 3.72 -0.91
N THR A 324 -11.03 2.99 -1.38
CA THR A 324 -12.42 3.15 -0.93
C THR A 324 -12.81 1.93 -0.11
N ALA A 325 -13.24 2.15 1.11
CA ALA A 325 -13.65 1.10 2.03
C ALA A 325 -15.00 1.40 2.69
N LEU A 326 -15.58 0.38 3.33
CA LEU A 326 -16.81 0.47 4.11
C LEU A 326 -16.52 0.23 5.59
N CYS A 327 -17.49 0.57 6.44
CA CYS A 327 -17.52 0.20 7.85
C CYS A 327 -18.68 -0.77 8.08
N ILE A 328 -18.38 -2.04 8.28
CA ILE A 328 -19.38 -3.09 8.49
C ILE A 328 -19.21 -3.67 9.90
N PRO A 329 -20.25 -3.68 10.75
CA PRO A 329 -20.18 -4.34 12.06
C PRO A 329 -19.79 -5.82 11.92
N PHE A 330 -18.88 -6.33 12.76
CA PHE A 330 -18.43 -7.73 12.73
C PHE A 330 -19.58 -8.73 12.83
N ASP A 331 -20.61 -8.43 13.62
CA ASP A 331 -21.77 -9.32 13.79
C ASP A 331 -22.57 -9.50 12.49
N ALA A 332 -22.63 -8.47 11.65
CA ALA A 332 -23.28 -8.54 10.35
C ALA A 332 -22.48 -9.39 9.35
N GLN A 333 -21.17 -9.30 9.40
CA GLN A 333 -20.27 -10.12 8.59
C GLN A 333 -20.37 -11.60 8.95
N LEU A 334 -20.32 -11.96 10.23
CA LEU A 334 -20.43 -13.35 10.68
C LEU A 334 -21.76 -13.99 10.26
N LYS A 335 -22.86 -13.23 10.29
CA LYS A 335 -24.18 -13.69 9.79
C LYS A 335 -24.13 -13.96 8.28
N SER A 336 -23.54 -13.06 7.50
CA SER A 336 -23.39 -13.22 6.03
C SER A 336 -22.51 -14.40 5.64
N MET A 337 -21.43 -14.68 6.40
CA MET A 337 -20.58 -15.83 6.16
C MET A 337 -21.28 -17.14 6.47
N ARG A 338 -22.05 -17.22 7.57
CA ARG A 338 -22.81 -18.44 7.96
C ARG A 338 -24.01 -18.73 7.03
N SER A 339 -24.53 -17.74 6.34
CA SER A 339 -25.64 -17.95 5.38
C SER A 339 -25.17 -18.44 4.01
N LYS A 340 -23.86 -18.50 3.76
CA LYS A 340 -23.24 -18.95 2.49
C LYS A 340 -22.59 -20.33 2.58
N VAL A 341 -22.62 -20.96 3.77
CA VAL A 341 -22.27 -22.33 4.04
C VAL A 341 -23.55 -23.16 4.15
#